data_e7b9629a80cdf9caacc0a03402de7fd3
#
_entry.id   e7b9629a80cdf9caacc0a03402de7fd3
#
_cell.length_a   1.000
_cell.length_b   1.000
_cell.length_c   1.000
_cell.angle_alpha   90.00
_cell.angle_beta   90.00
_cell.angle_gamma   90.00
#
_symmetry.space_group_name_H-M   'P 1'
#
loop_
_entity.id
_entity.type
_entity.pdbx_description
1 polymer ?
#
loop_
_entity_poly.entity_id
_entity_poly.type
_entity_poly.pdbx_seq_one_letter_code
_entity_poly.pdbx_strand_id
1 'polypeptide(L)'
;MKNTNSYCNKGETMVNFTRKPRYGYEDLLEIIRLLRSPEGCPWDKVQTHASIRRGLLEEAYEAAEAIDLDNAGLLQEELGDVMMQVVFHADIEKDRGRFTMDDVVDGVVKKLLYRHPHVFGSAHEDSPESVLISWDQLKRAEKGQATTGEAMEAVARSLPGLWRAEKLQKKAADAGFDWPDISGALSKLEEEVRELRQAVETGRGVEEELGDVLFAAVKVGRFAGIDPEEAVAGTCEKFIHRFRAVEDGAREQGRTLEEMTRLWNRAK
;
A
#
# COMPACT_ATOMS: atom_id res chain seq x y z
N MET A 1 -22.66 8.24 44.30
CA MET A 1 -23.24 9.48 43.79
C MET A 1 -23.34 9.37 42.29
N LYS A 2 -24.56 9.39 41.79
CA LYS A 2 -24.92 9.22 40.39
C LYS A 2 -24.56 10.52 39.63
N ASN A 3 -23.77 10.45 38.59
CA ASN A 3 -23.68 11.53 37.61
C ASN A 3 -24.18 10.99 36.25
N THR A 4 -25.48 11.08 36.08
CA THR A 4 -26.17 10.96 34.79
C THR A 4 -26.11 12.34 34.14
N ASN A 5 -25.19 12.57 33.22
CA ASN A 5 -25.31 13.71 32.31
C ASN A 5 -26.24 13.31 31.18
N SER A 6 -27.51 13.64 31.39
CA SER A 6 -28.59 13.61 30.41
C SER A 6 -28.54 14.90 29.58
N TYR A 7 -27.95 14.81 28.39
CA TYR A 7 -28.27 15.76 27.31
C TYR A 7 -29.22 15.05 26.35
N CYS A 8 -30.51 15.09 26.72
CA CYS A 8 -31.58 14.62 25.84
C CYS A 8 -32.33 15.85 25.31
N ASN A 9 -32.11 16.19 24.04
CA ASN A 9 -32.99 17.10 23.30
C ASN A 9 -34.19 16.28 22.79
N LYS A 10 -35.36 16.71 23.11
CA LYS A 10 -36.62 16.05 22.73
C LYS A 10 -36.84 16.25 21.22
N GLY A 11 -36.80 15.17 20.46
CA GLY A 11 -37.24 15.14 19.06
C GLY A 11 -36.40 14.39 18.06
N GLU A 12 -35.23 13.86 18.44
CA GLU A 12 -34.37 13.11 17.54
C GLU A 12 -34.44 11.62 17.82
N THR A 13 -34.77 10.82 16.80
CA THR A 13 -34.68 9.36 16.83
C THR A 13 -33.23 8.98 17.00
N MET A 14 -32.82 8.68 18.24
CA MET A 14 -31.49 8.15 18.51
C MET A 14 -31.40 6.70 17.98
N VAL A 15 -30.45 6.47 17.15
CA VAL A 15 -30.09 5.11 16.70
C VAL A 15 -29.79 4.26 17.94
N ASN A 16 -30.47 3.12 18.07
CA ASN A 16 -30.36 2.29 19.27
C ASN A 16 -29.19 1.30 19.09
N PHE A 17 -28.11 1.51 19.86
CA PHE A 17 -26.99 0.59 19.97
C PHE A 17 -26.67 0.26 21.42
N THR A 18 -26.55 -1.01 21.73
CA THR A 18 -26.26 -1.45 23.11
C THR A 18 -24.77 -1.29 23.42
N ARG A 19 -24.43 -0.36 24.31
CA ARG A 19 -23.05 -0.18 24.78
C ARG A 19 -22.63 -1.36 25.65
N LYS A 20 -21.43 -1.90 25.36
CA LYS A 20 -20.81 -3.05 26.02
C LYS A 20 -19.44 -2.66 26.60
N PRO A 21 -18.94 -3.38 27.62
CA PRO A 21 -17.56 -3.19 28.14
C PRO A 21 -16.48 -3.54 27.11
N ARG A 22 -16.79 -4.42 26.15
CA ARG A 22 -15.92 -4.85 25.05
C ARG A 22 -16.76 -5.15 23.82
N TYR A 23 -16.27 -4.73 22.68
CA TYR A 23 -16.88 -4.95 21.38
C TYR A 23 -16.12 -5.99 20.56
N GLY A 24 -16.80 -6.64 19.64
CA GLY A 24 -16.26 -7.60 18.70
C GLY A 24 -16.56 -7.22 17.27
N TYR A 25 -16.23 -8.11 16.36
CA TYR A 25 -16.39 -7.90 14.92
C TYR A 25 -17.84 -7.61 14.51
N GLU A 26 -18.80 -8.37 15.06
CA GLU A 26 -20.23 -8.18 14.79
C GLU A 26 -20.73 -6.78 15.21
N ASP A 27 -20.19 -6.25 16.31
CA ASP A 27 -20.52 -4.90 16.78
C ASP A 27 -19.99 -3.84 15.80
N LEU A 28 -18.84 -4.07 15.17
CA LEU A 28 -18.31 -3.18 14.13
C LEU A 28 -19.22 -3.18 12.90
N LEU A 29 -19.66 -4.35 12.44
CA LEU A 29 -20.62 -4.46 11.33
C LEU A 29 -21.91 -3.70 11.62
N GLU A 30 -22.44 -3.86 12.85
CA GLU A 30 -23.66 -3.19 13.26
C GLU A 30 -23.46 -1.67 13.35
N ILE A 31 -22.37 -1.18 13.92
CA ILE A 31 -22.09 0.26 14.06
C ILE A 31 -21.97 0.91 12.68
N ILE A 32 -21.23 0.34 11.74
CA ILE A 32 -21.11 0.92 10.38
C ILE A 32 -22.47 0.99 9.71
N ARG A 33 -23.27 -0.08 9.78
CA ARG A 33 -24.62 -0.09 9.23
C ARG A 33 -25.50 0.99 9.86
N LEU A 34 -25.41 1.18 11.18
CA LEU A 34 -26.18 2.20 11.90
C LEU A 34 -25.75 3.62 11.52
N LEU A 35 -24.44 3.87 11.41
CA LEU A 35 -23.89 5.16 10.97
C LEU A 35 -24.37 5.52 9.55
N ARG A 36 -24.50 4.53 8.67
CA ARG A 36 -24.94 4.70 7.27
C ARG A 36 -26.45 4.67 7.09
N SER A 37 -27.23 4.33 8.12
CA SER A 37 -28.70 4.32 8.06
C SER A 37 -29.29 5.72 7.81
N PRO A 38 -30.57 5.83 7.38
CA PRO A 38 -31.23 7.11 7.18
C PRO A 38 -31.19 8.02 8.41
N GLU A 39 -31.29 7.43 9.60
CA GLU A 39 -31.25 8.09 10.89
C GLU A 39 -29.84 8.22 11.47
N GLY A 40 -28.85 7.68 10.78
CA GLY A 40 -27.44 7.66 11.20
C GLY A 40 -26.71 8.98 10.92
N CYS A 41 -25.40 8.89 10.79
CA CYS A 41 -24.54 10.04 10.60
C CYS A 41 -24.78 10.70 9.21
N PRO A 42 -25.02 12.00 9.14
CA PRO A 42 -25.21 12.72 7.87
C PRO A 42 -23.99 12.62 6.91
N TRP A 43 -22.80 12.46 7.46
CA TRP A 43 -21.56 12.30 6.70
C TRP A 43 -21.40 10.88 6.19
N ASP A 44 -21.56 9.87 7.04
CA ASP A 44 -21.32 8.47 6.69
C ASP A 44 -22.30 7.93 5.64
N LYS A 45 -23.58 8.31 5.74
CA LYS A 45 -24.61 7.82 4.82
C LYS A 45 -24.47 8.28 3.37
N VAL A 46 -23.70 9.36 3.10
CA VAL A 46 -23.50 9.89 1.74
C VAL A 46 -22.17 9.44 1.13
N GLN A 47 -21.35 8.70 1.87
CA GLN A 47 -20.06 8.24 1.38
C GLN A 47 -20.21 7.24 0.24
N THR A 48 -19.25 7.29 -0.65
CA THR A 48 -19.10 6.39 -1.80
C THR A 48 -17.73 5.76 -1.78
N HIS A 49 -17.51 4.68 -2.57
CA HIS A 49 -16.18 4.12 -2.74
C HIS A 49 -15.12 5.15 -3.13
N ALA A 50 -15.48 6.11 -3.98
CA ALA A 50 -14.57 7.15 -4.45
C ALA A 50 -14.19 8.13 -3.34
N SER A 51 -15.16 8.52 -2.48
CA SER A 51 -14.91 9.49 -1.42
C SER A 51 -14.05 8.95 -0.28
N ILE A 52 -14.17 7.65 0.06
CA ILE A 52 -13.41 7.00 1.14
C ILE A 52 -12.19 6.21 0.64
N ARG A 53 -11.98 6.11 -0.69
CA ARG A 53 -10.84 5.39 -1.28
C ARG A 53 -9.50 5.88 -0.74
N ARG A 54 -9.39 7.19 -0.54
CA ARG A 54 -8.15 7.79 -0.04
C ARG A 54 -7.88 7.33 1.40
N GLY A 55 -8.90 7.37 2.29
CA GLY A 55 -8.77 6.89 3.66
C GLY A 55 -8.28 5.44 3.73
N LEU A 56 -8.85 4.52 2.92
CA LEU A 56 -8.36 3.14 2.87
C LEU A 56 -6.84 3.02 2.58
N LEU A 57 -6.30 3.91 1.73
CA LEU A 57 -4.87 3.93 1.44
C LEU A 57 -4.06 4.57 2.56
N GLU A 58 -4.56 5.64 3.17
CA GLU A 58 -3.93 6.33 4.31
C GLU A 58 -3.79 5.36 5.49
N GLU A 59 -4.88 4.72 5.94
CA GLU A 59 -4.84 3.73 7.03
C GLU A 59 -3.89 2.55 6.72
N ALA A 60 -3.84 2.10 5.46
CA ALA A 60 -2.91 1.03 5.09
C ALA A 60 -1.43 1.47 5.17
N TYR A 61 -1.12 2.73 4.86
CA TYR A 61 0.22 3.28 5.02
C TYR A 61 0.56 3.56 6.48
N GLU A 62 -0.38 4.01 7.29
CA GLU A 62 -0.22 4.23 8.73
C GLU A 62 0.02 2.91 9.45
N ALA A 63 -0.69 1.83 9.05
CA ALA A 63 -0.40 0.48 9.52
C ALA A 63 1.01 0.01 9.13
N ALA A 64 1.49 0.33 7.92
CA ALA A 64 2.86 0.01 7.50
C ALA A 64 3.89 0.80 8.34
N GLU A 65 3.68 2.10 8.56
CA GLU A 65 4.55 2.91 9.43
C GLU A 65 4.60 2.36 10.87
N ALA A 66 3.47 1.93 11.40
CA ALA A 66 3.42 1.31 12.73
C ALA A 66 4.24 0.02 12.82
N ILE A 67 4.32 -0.77 11.73
CA ILE A 67 5.18 -1.95 11.61
C ILE A 67 6.65 -1.53 11.61
N ASP A 68 7.01 -0.54 10.80
CA ASP A 68 8.40 -0.04 10.68
C ASP A 68 8.92 0.53 12.01
N LEU A 69 8.04 1.15 12.79
CA LEU A 69 8.31 1.69 14.12
C LEU A 69 8.32 0.63 15.23
N ASP A 70 8.00 -0.63 14.95
CA ASP A 70 7.78 -1.71 15.93
C ASP A 70 6.82 -1.26 17.07
N ASN A 71 5.78 -0.49 16.72
CA ASN A 71 4.83 0.08 17.66
C ASN A 71 3.52 -0.72 17.68
N ALA A 72 3.43 -1.71 18.57
CA ALA A 72 2.25 -2.57 18.67
C ALA A 72 0.94 -1.83 19.02
N GLY A 73 1.02 -0.72 19.76
CA GLY A 73 -0.17 0.08 20.11
C GLY A 73 -0.73 0.80 18.89
N LEU A 74 0.13 1.47 18.14
CA LEU A 74 -0.23 2.13 16.89
C LEU A 74 -0.72 1.10 15.85
N LEU A 75 -0.01 -0.02 15.68
CA LEU A 75 -0.42 -1.08 14.75
C LEU A 75 -1.81 -1.63 15.10
N GLN A 76 -2.16 -1.76 16.38
CA GLN A 76 -3.49 -2.19 16.77
C GLN A 76 -4.56 -1.18 16.38
N GLU A 77 -4.30 0.12 16.51
CA GLU A 77 -5.17 1.22 16.11
C GLU A 77 -5.39 1.18 14.60
N GLU A 78 -4.33 1.25 13.81
CA GLU A 78 -4.39 1.32 12.35
C GLU A 78 -4.99 0.06 11.69
N LEU A 79 -4.73 -1.13 12.24
CA LEU A 79 -5.43 -2.34 11.78
C LEU A 79 -6.94 -2.29 12.05
N GLY A 80 -7.36 -1.60 13.09
CA GLY A 80 -8.78 -1.32 13.37
C GLY A 80 -9.37 -0.41 12.30
N ASP A 81 -8.66 0.63 11.90
CA ASP A 81 -9.11 1.60 10.91
C ASP A 81 -9.11 1.00 9.49
N VAL A 82 -8.10 0.21 9.12
CA VAL A 82 -8.14 -0.61 7.88
C VAL A 82 -9.36 -1.53 7.88
N MET A 83 -9.64 -2.22 8.99
CA MET A 83 -10.81 -3.11 9.10
C MET A 83 -12.11 -2.32 8.97
N MET A 84 -12.23 -1.14 9.58
CA MET A 84 -13.36 -0.23 9.44
C MET A 84 -13.59 0.14 7.97
N GLN A 85 -12.54 0.49 7.23
CA GLN A 85 -12.63 0.82 5.80
C GLN A 85 -13.14 -0.37 4.98
N VAL A 86 -12.66 -1.59 5.25
CA VAL A 86 -13.13 -2.80 4.57
C VAL A 86 -14.63 -3.03 4.81
N VAL A 87 -15.06 -2.94 6.07
CA VAL A 87 -16.47 -3.10 6.44
C VAL A 87 -17.34 -2.01 5.79
N PHE A 88 -16.85 -0.78 5.78
CA PHE A 88 -17.57 0.34 5.18
C PHE A 88 -17.78 0.15 3.67
N HIS A 89 -16.75 -0.27 2.95
CA HIS A 89 -16.86 -0.61 1.54
C HIS A 89 -17.83 -1.77 1.29
N ALA A 90 -17.82 -2.80 2.13
CA ALA A 90 -18.73 -3.94 2.01
C ALA A 90 -20.19 -3.52 2.27
N ASP A 91 -20.43 -2.64 3.23
CA ASP A 91 -21.78 -2.13 3.53
C ASP A 91 -22.35 -1.25 2.40
N ILE A 92 -21.50 -0.46 1.72
CA ILE A 92 -21.89 0.25 0.48
C ILE A 92 -22.36 -0.74 -0.61
N GLU A 93 -21.68 -1.84 -0.78
CA GLU A 93 -22.03 -2.85 -1.79
C GLU A 93 -23.27 -3.67 -1.42
N LYS A 94 -23.47 -3.91 -0.13
CA LYS A 94 -24.69 -4.50 0.40
C LYS A 94 -25.92 -3.65 0.08
N ASP A 95 -25.85 -2.33 0.25
CA ASP A 95 -26.93 -1.40 -0.13
C ASP A 95 -27.25 -1.46 -1.63
N ARG A 96 -26.26 -1.78 -2.45
CA ARG A 96 -26.41 -1.94 -3.90
C ARG A 96 -26.84 -3.35 -4.31
N GLY A 97 -26.98 -4.27 -3.37
CA GLY A 97 -27.36 -5.67 -3.60
C GLY A 97 -26.33 -6.45 -4.37
N ARG A 98 -25.02 -6.09 -4.33
CA ARG A 98 -23.98 -6.75 -5.10
C ARG A 98 -23.23 -7.81 -4.31
N PHE A 99 -22.78 -7.49 -3.10
CA PHE A 99 -22.17 -8.45 -2.17
C PHE A 99 -22.21 -7.90 -0.73
N THR A 100 -21.96 -8.79 0.22
CA THR A 100 -21.93 -8.52 1.66
C THR A 100 -20.53 -8.74 2.23
N MET A 101 -20.34 -8.42 3.51
CA MET A 101 -19.09 -8.75 4.19
C MET A 101 -18.85 -10.26 4.29
N ASP A 102 -19.90 -11.06 4.43
CA ASP A 102 -19.80 -12.53 4.41
C ASP A 102 -19.24 -13.03 3.08
N ASP A 103 -19.65 -12.43 1.95
CA ASP A 103 -19.12 -12.77 0.64
C ASP A 103 -17.63 -12.42 0.50
N VAL A 104 -17.20 -11.30 1.11
CA VAL A 104 -15.77 -10.91 1.16
C VAL A 104 -14.97 -11.93 1.95
N VAL A 105 -15.46 -12.34 3.12
CA VAL A 105 -14.82 -13.36 3.97
C VAL A 105 -14.79 -14.72 3.28
N ASP A 106 -15.93 -15.17 2.74
CA ASP A 106 -16.02 -16.44 2.00
C ASP A 106 -15.03 -16.49 0.83
N GLY A 107 -14.96 -15.40 0.05
CA GLY A 107 -14.04 -15.30 -1.08
C GLY A 107 -12.57 -15.39 -0.66
N VAL A 108 -12.16 -14.73 0.43
CA VAL A 108 -10.77 -14.82 0.90
C VAL A 108 -10.45 -16.18 1.48
N VAL A 109 -11.39 -16.78 2.23
CA VAL A 109 -11.20 -18.13 2.82
C VAL A 109 -11.06 -19.18 1.70
N LYS A 110 -11.95 -19.20 0.71
CA LYS A 110 -11.86 -20.11 -0.43
C LYS A 110 -10.52 -19.96 -1.17
N LYS A 111 -10.09 -18.74 -1.39
CA LYS A 111 -8.80 -18.44 -2.01
C LYS A 111 -7.62 -18.98 -1.19
N LEU A 112 -7.65 -18.82 0.14
CA LEU A 112 -6.62 -19.35 1.03
C LEU A 112 -6.58 -20.88 1.01
N LEU A 113 -7.73 -21.53 1.12
CA LEU A 113 -7.84 -23.00 1.02
C LEU A 113 -7.29 -23.53 -0.32
N TYR A 114 -7.67 -22.89 -1.42
CA TYR A 114 -7.24 -23.29 -2.75
C TYR A 114 -5.73 -23.13 -2.96
N ARG A 115 -5.14 -22.04 -2.43
CA ARG A 115 -3.72 -21.73 -2.64
C ARG A 115 -2.77 -22.36 -1.64
N HIS A 116 -3.28 -23.10 -0.64
CA HIS A 116 -2.48 -23.81 0.34
C HIS A 116 -2.80 -25.33 0.35
N PRO A 117 -2.69 -26.02 -0.81
CA PRO A 117 -3.00 -27.44 -0.86
C PRO A 117 -2.02 -28.30 -0.06
N HIS A 118 -0.85 -27.76 0.30
CA HIS A 118 0.12 -28.38 1.21
C HIS A 118 -0.29 -28.31 2.68
N VAL A 119 -1.24 -27.44 3.05
CA VAL A 119 -1.80 -27.35 4.41
C VAL A 119 -3.18 -28.02 4.51
N PHE A 120 -4.03 -27.77 3.52
CA PHE A 120 -5.44 -28.17 3.55
C PHE A 120 -5.77 -29.34 2.58
N GLY A 121 -4.78 -29.84 1.87
CA GLY A 121 -4.91 -30.93 0.90
C GLY A 121 -3.82 -31.98 1.06
N SER A 122 -3.43 -32.60 -0.05
CA SER A 122 -2.43 -33.69 -0.10
C SER A 122 -1.12 -33.31 -0.79
N ALA A 123 -0.94 -32.06 -1.19
CA ALA A 123 0.32 -31.60 -1.77
C ALA A 123 1.41 -31.51 -0.68
N HIS A 124 2.66 -31.70 -1.06
CA HIS A 124 3.81 -31.53 -0.18
C HIS A 124 4.69 -30.41 -0.75
N GLU A 125 5.13 -29.52 0.13
CA GLU A 125 6.07 -28.45 -0.18
C GLU A 125 7.15 -28.44 0.89
N ASP A 126 8.41 -28.52 0.46
CA ASP A 126 9.55 -28.73 1.36
C ASP A 126 10.28 -27.44 1.72
N SER A 127 9.94 -26.31 1.05
CA SER A 127 10.58 -25.01 1.29
C SER A 127 9.64 -23.83 1.05
N PRO A 128 9.92 -22.66 1.66
CA PRO A 128 9.20 -21.43 1.37
C PRO A 128 9.22 -21.06 -0.13
N GLU A 129 10.31 -21.32 -0.83
CA GLU A 129 10.48 -21.02 -2.25
C GLU A 129 9.54 -21.86 -3.12
N SER A 130 9.41 -23.17 -2.82
CA SER A 130 8.49 -24.06 -3.54
C SER A 130 7.03 -23.63 -3.33
N VAL A 131 6.68 -23.21 -2.10
CA VAL A 131 5.34 -22.65 -1.79
C VAL A 131 5.06 -21.41 -2.63
N LEU A 132 6.01 -20.48 -2.78
CA LEU A 132 5.83 -19.26 -3.55
C LEU A 132 5.63 -19.54 -5.05
N ILE A 133 6.35 -20.52 -5.60
CA ILE A 133 6.21 -20.94 -7.01
C ILE A 133 4.82 -21.54 -7.25
N SER A 134 4.42 -22.48 -6.41
CA SER A 134 3.10 -23.13 -6.48
C SER A 134 1.97 -22.10 -6.32
N TRP A 135 2.14 -21.15 -5.40
CA TRP A 135 1.18 -20.08 -5.20
C TRP A 135 0.95 -19.21 -6.45
N ASP A 136 2.04 -18.76 -7.14
CA ASP A 136 1.86 -17.94 -8.35
C ASP A 136 1.19 -18.73 -9.49
N GLN A 137 1.52 -20.01 -9.62
CA GLN A 137 0.87 -20.91 -10.59
C GLN A 137 -0.64 -21.07 -10.29
N LEU A 138 -1.00 -21.37 -9.05
CA LEU A 138 -2.39 -21.50 -8.61
C LEU A 138 -3.16 -20.19 -8.77
N LYS A 139 -2.53 -19.05 -8.47
CA LYS A 139 -3.10 -17.72 -8.65
C LYS A 139 -3.38 -17.39 -10.11
N ARG A 140 -2.50 -17.79 -11.03
CA ARG A 140 -2.69 -17.62 -12.47
C ARG A 140 -3.83 -18.49 -12.97
N ALA A 141 -3.87 -19.77 -12.54
CA ALA A 141 -4.94 -20.71 -12.89
C ALA A 141 -6.31 -20.22 -12.41
N GLU A 142 -6.42 -19.78 -11.14
CA GLU A 142 -7.65 -19.23 -10.57
C GLU A 142 -8.17 -18.02 -11.36
N LYS A 143 -7.28 -17.19 -11.86
CA LYS A 143 -7.63 -15.98 -12.63
C LYS A 143 -7.80 -16.21 -14.11
N GLY A 144 -7.61 -17.43 -14.61
CA GLY A 144 -7.68 -17.76 -16.03
C GLY A 144 -6.63 -17.01 -16.88
N GLN A 145 -5.50 -16.63 -16.29
CA GLN A 145 -4.42 -15.91 -16.97
C GLN A 145 -3.58 -16.89 -17.79
N ALA A 146 -3.85 -16.97 -19.09
CA ALA A 146 -3.16 -17.89 -20.00
C ALA A 146 -1.77 -17.38 -20.44
N THR A 147 -1.58 -16.04 -20.44
CA THR A 147 -0.32 -15.41 -20.90
C THR A 147 0.32 -14.53 -19.83
N THR A 148 1.62 -14.31 -19.97
CA THR A 148 2.34 -13.36 -19.11
C THR A 148 1.86 -11.92 -19.33
N GLY A 149 1.47 -11.56 -20.55
CA GLY A 149 0.88 -10.25 -20.86
C GLY A 149 -0.40 -10.00 -20.05
N GLU A 150 -1.33 -10.95 -20.03
CA GLU A 150 -2.55 -10.88 -19.21
C GLU A 150 -2.23 -10.76 -17.70
N ALA A 151 -1.22 -11.48 -17.23
CA ALA A 151 -0.78 -11.38 -15.85
C ALA A 151 -0.16 -10.01 -15.54
N MET A 152 0.52 -9.37 -16.50
CA MET A 152 1.04 -8.00 -16.37
C MET A 152 -0.09 -6.96 -16.40
N GLU A 153 -1.04 -7.08 -17.30
CA GLU A 153 -2.20 -6.18 -17.39
C GLU A 153 -3.07 -6.22 -16.11
N ALA A 154 -3.11 -7.36 -15.43
CA ALA A 154 -3.80 -7.52 -14.17
C ALA A 154 -3.10 -6.89 -12.96
N VAL A 155 -1.88 -6.35 -13.12
CA VAL A 155 -1.20 -5.59 -12.07
C VAL A 155 -1.93 -4.25 -11.88
N ALA A 156 -2.37 -3.98 -10.63
CA ALA A 156 -3.15 -2.81 -10.33
C ALA A 156 -2.43 -1.51 -10.74
N ARG A 157 -3.11 -0.69 -11.54
CA ARG A 157 -2.56 0.60 -12.01
C ARG A 157 -2.43 1.65 -10.91
N SER A 158 -3.12 1.45 -9.82
CA SER A 158 -3.13 2.34 -8.65
C SER A 158 -2.02 2.05 -7.63
N LEU A 159 -1.17 1.06 -7.88
CA LEU A 159 0.00 0.82 -7.04
C LEU A 159 1.00 1.99 -7.16
N PRO A 160 1.80 2.26 -6.11
CA PRO A 160 2.99 3.09 -6.22
C PRO A 160 3.83 2.69 -7.42
N GLY A 161 4.42 3.69 -8.11
CA GLY A 161 5.05 3.47 -9.41
C GLY A 161 6.20 2.46 -9.37
N LEU A 162 7.03 2.52 -8.33
CA LEU A 162 8.19 1.62 -8.19
C LEU A 162 7.73 0.19 -7.88
N TRP A 163 6.77 -0.01 -6.99
CA TRP A 163 6.20 -1.35 -6.74
C TRP A 163 5.50 -1.92 -7.96
N ARG A 164 4.82 -1.08 -8.74
CA ARG A 164 4.22 -1.53 -10.00
C ARG A 164 5.28 -1.97 -11.00
N ALA A 165 6.35 -1.20 -11.15
CA ALA A 165 7.49 -1.53 -12.01
C ALA A 165 8.13 -2.86 -11.59
N GLU A 166 8.42 -3.04 -10.30
CA GLU A 166 8.97 -4.28 -9.75
C GLU A 166 8.08 -5.50 -10.05
N LYS A 167 6.76 -5.39 -9.81
CA LYS A 167 5.80 -6.47 -10.10
C LYS A 167 5.76 -6.84 -11.59
N LEU A 168 5.83 -5.86 -12.49
CA LEU A 168 5.87 -6.10 -13.93
C LEU A 168 7.17 -6.81 -14.33
N GLN A 169 8.30 -6.34 -13.81
CA GLN A 169 9.61 -6.93 -14.07
C GLN A 169 9.73 -8.36 -13.53
N LYS A 170 9.17 -8.63 -12.33
CA LYS A 170 9.13 -10.00 -11.78
C LYS A 170 8.36 -10.94 -12.69
N LYS A 171 7.19 -10.50 -13.23
CA LYS A 171 6.42 -11.33 -14.16
C LYS A 171 7.15 -11.58 -15.49
N ALA A 172 7.94 -10.62 -15.96
CA ALA A 172 8.82 -10.82 -17.12
C ALA A 172 9.91 -11.85 -16.82
N ALA A 173 10.56 -11.73 -15.66
CA ALA A 173 11.59 -12.65 -15.20
C ALA A 173 11.06 -14.08 -15.05
N ASP A 174 9.89 -14.27 -14.46
CA ASP A 174 9.20 -15.56 -14.31
C ASP A 174 8.89 -16.22 -15.67
N ALA A 175 8.78 -15.42 -16.74
CA ALA A 175 8.60 -15.88 -18.11
C ALA A 175 9.92 -16.11 -18.85
N GLY A 176 11.05 -15.96 -18.19
CA GLY A 176 12.40 -16.12 -18.78
C GLY A 176 12.93 -14.86 -19.48
N PHE A 177 12.24 -13.71 -19.35
CA PHE A 177 12.70 -12.45 -19.91
C PHE A 177 13.39 -11.60 -18.84
N ASP A 178 14.67 -11.94 -18.59
CA ASP A 178 15.51 -11.22 -17.62
C ASP A 178 17.00 -11.32 -18.01
N TRP A 179 17.83 -10.45 -17.42
CA TRP A 179 19.28 -10.59 -17.51
C TRP A 179 19.77 -11.76 -16.64
N PRO A 180 20.93 -12.33 -16.97
CA PRO A 180 21.49 -13.42 -16.16
C PRO A 180 21.97 -12.96 -14.79
N ASP A 181 22.32 -11.68 -14.65
CA ASP A 181 22.84 -11.08 -13.43
C ASP A 181 22.58 -9.56 -13.38
N ILE A 182 22.95 -8.94 -12.26
CA ILE A 182 22.78 -7.51 -11.98
C ILE A 182 23.57 -6.60 -12.94
N SER A 183 24.64 -7.12 -13.57
CA SER A 183 25.50 -6.31 -14.45
C SER A 183 24.75 -5.81 -15.67
N GLY A 184 23.86 -6.64 -16.23
CA GLY A 184 22.98 -6.23 -17.32
C GLY A 184 22.00 -5.12 -16.91
N ALA A 185 21.44 -5.22 -15.71
CA ALA A 185 20.54 -4.18 -15.17
C ALA A 185 21.28 -2.85 -14.93
N LEU A 186 22.50 -2.91 -14.40
CA LEU A 186 23.35 -1.71 -14.21
C LEU A 186 23.73 -1.06 -15.55
N SER A 187 24.13 -1.87 -16.55
CA SER A 187 24.45 -1.34 -17.89
C SER A 187 23.24 -0.65 -18.54
N LYS A 188 22.04 -1.21 -18.36
CA LYS A 188 20.81 -0.57 -18.85
C LYS A 188 20.49 0.73 -18.10
N LEU A 189 20.68 0.76 -16.79
CA LEU A 189 20.51 1.99 -16.02
C LEU A 189 21.47 3.11 -16.49
N GLU A 190 22.73 2.76 -16.79
CA GLU A 190 23.72 3.70 -17.34
C GLU A 190 23.30 4.22 -18.75
N GLU A 191 22.69 3.36 -19.55
CA GLU A 191 22.12 3.74 -20.85
C GLU A 191 20.99 4.73 -20.68
N GLU A 192 19.99 4.46 -19.83
CA GLU A 192 18.86 5.34 -19.58
C GLU A 192 19.29 6.71 -19.01
N VAL A 193 20.29 6.73 -18.13
CA VAL A 193 20.85 8.01 -17.62
C VAL A 193 21.48 8.82 -18.75
N ARG A 194 22.10 8.21 -19.76
CA ARG A 194 22.65 8.90 -20.91
C ARG A 194 21.56 9.45 -21.82
N GLU A 195 20.48 8.69 -22.05
CA GLU A 195 19.33 9.09 -22.86
C GLU A 195 18.58 10.22 -22.19
N LEU A 196 18.34 10.15 -20.87
CA LEU A 196 17.78 11.27 -20.11
C LEU A 196 18.62 12.54 -20.22
N ARG A 197 19.94 12.46 -20.18
CA ARG A 197 20.83 13.62 -20.37
C ARG A 197 20.62 14.24 -21.76
N GLN A 198 20.57 13.44 -22.81
CA GLN A 198 20.32 13.90 -24.16
C GLN A 198 18.92 14.53 -24.31
N ALA A 199 17.92 13.93 -23.68
CA ALA A 199 16.56 14.49 -23.66
C ALA A 199 16.51 15.87 -22.99
N VAL A 200 17.21 16.04 -21.88
CA VAL A 200 17.33 17.34 -21.18
C VAL A 200 18.02 18.38 -22.06
N GLU A 201 19.12 18.01 -22.76
CA GLU A 201 19.85 18.91 -23.65
C GLU A 201 19.01 19.34 -24.86
N THR A 202 18.17 18.45 -25.38
CA THR A 202 17.31 18.72 -26.53
C THR A 202 15.94 19.31 -26.17
N GLY A 203 15.55 19.23 -24.90
CA GLY A 203 14.23 19.62 -24.37
C GLY A 203 13.09 18.74 -24.88
N ARG A 204 13.35 17.48 -25.26
CA ARG A 204 12.36 16.55 -25.80
C ARG A 204 12.46 15.18 -25.13
N GLY A 205 11.30 14.57 -24.80
CA GLY A 205 11.24 13.20 -24.24
C GLY A 205 11.68 13.08 -22.78
N VAL A 206 11.92 14.17 -22.05
CA VAL A 206 12.45 14.14 -20.67
C VAL A 206 11.57 13.32 -19.71
N GLU A 207 10.25 13.37 -19.88
CA GLU A 207 9.31 12.60 -19.03
C GLU A 207 9.46 11.09 -19.27
N GLU A 208 9.59 10.68 -20.53
CA GLU A 208 9.77 9.29 -20.95
C GLU A 208 11.07 8.75 -20.40
N GLU A 209 12.19 9.42 -20.68
CA GLU A 209 13.52 8.97 -20.25
C GLU A 209 13.68 8.97 -18.72
N LEU A 210 13.05 9.92 -18.02
CA LEU A 210 13.01 9.88 -16.56
C LEU A 210 12.25 8.63 -16.04
N GLY A 211 11.17 8.25 -16.70
CA GLY A 211 10.43 7.02 -16.41
C GLY A 211 11.30 5.79 -16.61
N ASP A 212 12.08 5.73 -17.70
CA ASP A 212 12.96 4.61 -18.04
C ASP A 212 14.14 4.49 -17.06
N VAL A 213 14.73 5.61 -16.64
CA VAL A 213 15.73 5.62 -15.55
C VAL A 213 15.17 5.04 -14.26
N LEU A 214 13.97 5.46 -13.84
CA LEU A 214 13.33 4.94 -12.63
C LEU A 214 13.00 3.45 -12.77
N PHE A 215 12.50 3.02 -13.92
CA PHE A 215 12.20 1.63 -14.20
C PHE A 215 13.46 0.76 -14.20
N ALA A 216 14.57 1.23 -14.79
CA ALA A 216 15.87 0.53 -14.78
C ALA A 216 16.47 0.48 -13.36
N ALA A 217 16.33 1.55 -12.55
CA ALA A 217 16.77 1.55 -11.16
C ALA A 217 16.02 0.52 -10.32
N VAL A 218 14.70 0.38 -10.50
CA VAL A 218 13.90 -0.69 -9.86
C VAL A 218 14.44 -2.08 -10.22
N LYS A 219 14.86 -2.29 -11.47
CA LYS A 219 15.44 -3.57 -11.89
C LYS A 219 16.72 -3.90 -11.11
N VAL A 220 17.57 -2.92 -10.88
CA VAL A 220 18.79 -3.10 -10.05
C VAL A 220 18.40 -3.46 -8.62
N GLY A 221 17.43 -2.76 -8.02
CA GLY A 221 16.89 -3.07 -6.70
C GLY A 221 16.39 -4.50 -6.61
N ARG A 222 15.62 -4.97 -7.59
CA ARG A 222 15.10 -6.34 -7.65
C ARG A 222 16.22 -7.39 -7.66
N PHE A 223 17.29 -7.20 -8.45
CA PHE A 223 18.44 -8.10 -8.44
C PHE A 223 19.20 -8.08 -7.11
N ALA A 224 19.18 -6.96 -6.40
CA ALA A 224 19.80 -6.82 -5.08
C ALA A 224 18.90 -7.30 -3.92
N GLY A 225 17.65 -7.69 -4.20
CA GLY A 225 16.68 -8.06 -3.18
C GLY A 225 16.23 -6.88 -2.31
N ILE A 226 16.22 -5.67 -2.86
CA ILE A 226 15.89 -4.42 -2.16
C ILE A 226 14.53 -3.93 -2.65
N ASP A 227 13.62 -3.62 -1.72
CA ASP A 227 12.37 -2.93 -2.05
C ASP A 227 12.66 -1.48 -2.49
N PRO A 228 12.23 -1.09 -3.70
CA PRO A 228 12.57 0.23 -4.23
C PRO A 228 11.82 1.38 -3.55
N GLU A 229 10.60 1.17 -3.04
CA GLU A 229 9.84 2.20 -2.30
C GLU A 229 10.49 2.43 -0.92
N GLU A 230 10.84 1.36 -0.19
CA GLU A 230 11.55 1.46 1.08
C GLU A 230 12.92 2.14 0.92
N ALA A 231 13.64 1.84 -0.15
CA ALA A 231 14.93 2.47 -0.43
C ALA A 231 14.80 3.98 -0.66
N VAL A 232 13.74 4.42 -1.36
CA VAL A 232 13.46 5.84 -1.56
C VAL A 232 12.96 6.48 -0.26
N ALA A 233 12.07 5.83 0.49
CA ALA A 233 11.60 6.30 1.79
C ALA A 233 12.76 6.54 2.75
N GLY A 234 13.66 5.56 2.92
CA GLY A 234 14.87 5.71 3.74
C GLY A 234 15.81 6.83 3.25
N THR A 235 15.78 7.17 1.95
CA THR A 235 16.53 8.30 1.42
C THR A 235 15.85 9.63 1.76
N CYS A 236 14.51 9.68 1.77
CA CYS A 236 13.74 10.84 2.23
C CYS A 236 14.04 11.15 3.71
N GLU A 237 14.03 10.14 4.57
CA GLU A 237 14.37 10.32 6.00
C GLU A 237 15.80 10.82 6.20
N LYS A 238 16.77 10.27 5.47
CA LYS A 238 18.15 10.78 5.46
C LYS A 238 18.22 12.24 5.01
N PHE A 239 17.42 12.62 4.01
CA PHE A 239 17.35 13.99 3.54
C PHE A 239 16.79 14.92 4.61
N ILE A 240 15.66 14.54 5.24
CA ILE A 240 15.04 15.31 6.32
C ILE A 240 16.01 15.50 7.48
N HIS A 241 16.64 14.42 7.94
CA HIS A 241 17.61 14.48 9.02
C HIS A 241 18.76 15.45 8.73
N ARG A 242 19.34 15.35 7.52
CA ARG A 242 20.45 16.24 7.12
C ARG A 242 20.00 17.68 6.96
N PHE A 243 18.79 17.89 6.42
CA PHE A 243 18.27 19.23 6.21
C PHE A 243 17.99 19.95 7.53
N ARG A 244 17.55 19.24 8.58
CA ARG A 244 17.44 19.82 9.94
C ARG A 244 18.77 20.37 10.43
N ALA A 245 19.86 19.63 10.26
CA ALA A 245 21.20 20.12 10.62
C ALA A 245 21.63 21.35 9.81
N VAL A 246 21.25 21.42 8.53
CA VAL A 246 21.45 22.60 7.68
C VAL A 246 20.62 23.78 8.19
N GLU A 247 19.36 23.56 8.53
CA GLU A 247 18.44 24.58 9.01
C GLU A 247 18.92 25.19 10.34
N ASP A 248 19.33 24.35 11.28
CA ASP A 248 19.87 24.79 12.58
C ASP A 248 21.17 25.58 12.40
N GLY A 249 22.11 25.08 11.59
CA GLY A 249 23.35 25.79 11.30
C GLY A 249 23.14 27.08 10.50
N ALA A 250 22.14 27.13 9.62
CA ALA A 250 21.85 28.33 8.84
C ALA A 250 21.20 29.46 9.67
N ARG A 251 20.60 29.13 10.80
CA ARG A 251 20.12 30.15 11.76
C ARG A 251 21.28 30.97 12.37
N GLU A 252 22.45 30.34 12.52
CA GLU A 252 23.62 30.95 13.14
C GLU A 252 24.56 31.57 12.11
N GLN A 253 24.72 30.98 10.92
CA GLN A 253 25.79 31.33 9.97
C GLN A 253 25.33 32.00 8.67
N GLY A 254 24.00 32.09 8.43
CA GLY A 254 23.43 32.66 7.21
C GLY A 254 22.78 31.63 6.27
N ARG A 255 22.03 32.11 5.27
CA ARG A 255 21.16 31.30 4.41
C ARG A 255 21.58 31.30 2.91
N THR A 256 22.86 31.51 2.64
CA THR A 256 23.34 31.35 1.26
C THR A 256 23.40 29.88 0.87
N LEU A 257 23.20 29.58 -0.42
CA LEU A 257 23.29 28.22 -0.94
C LEU A 257 24.67 27.59 -0.63
N GLU A 258 25.71 28.38 -0.67
CA GLU A 258 27.08 27.93 -0.41
C GLU A 258 27.27 27.51 1.06
N GLU A 259 26.79 28.29 2.02
CA GLU A 259 26.81 27.97 3.45
C GLU A 259 25.96 26.77 3.77
N MET A 260 24.73 26.70 3.23
CA MET A 260 23.84 25.53 3.36
C MET A 260 24.46 24.26 2.78
N THR A 261 25.17 24.37 1.65
CA THR A 261 25.88 23.24 1.03
C THR A 261 27.04 22.75 1.92
N ARG A 262 27.78 23.65 2.58
CA ARG A 262 28.83 23.27 3.53
C ARG A 262 28.24 22.54 4.75
N LEU A 263 27.14 23.04 5.31
CA LEU A 263 26.43 22.39 6.41
C LEU A 263 25.92 21.01 6.01
N TRP A 264 25.31 20.89 4.84
CA TRP A 264 24.88 19.62 4.27
C TRP A 264 26.00 18.59 4.17
N ASN A 265 27.17 19.00 3.66
CA ASN A 265 28.33 18.12 3.53
C ASN A 265 28.93 17.68 4.87
N ARG A 266 28.74 18.47 5.94
CA ARG A 266 29.14 18.09 7.31
C ARG A 266 28.16 17.12 7.96
N ALA A 267 26.89 17.10 7.51
CA ALA A 267 25.84 16.24 8.03
C ALA A 267 25.79 14.86 7.34
N LYS A 268 26.70 14.59 6.38
CA LYS A 268 26.86 13.28 5.72
C LYS A 268 27.58 12.29 6.65
#